data_9c95b2279f6692fb84551ab070206886
#
_entry.id   9c95b2279f6692fb84551ab070206886
#
_cell.length_a   1.000
_cell.length_b   1.000
_cell.length_c   1.000
_cell.angle_alpha   90.00
_cell.angle_beta   90.00
_cell.angle_gamma   90.00
#
_symmetry.space_group_name_H-M   'P 1'
#
loop_
_entity.id
_entity.type
_entity.pdbx_description
1 polymer ?
#
loop_
_entity_poly.entity_id
_entity_poly.type
_entity_poly.pdbx_seq_one_letter_code
_entity_poly.pdbx_strand_id
1 'polypeptide(L)'
;QEGTKLADKAAASLGKLVNSSREMNSKIMEIANYSTQQSGSVSEIAQGLEQISSVVQNNSATAEESAATSNRLFDQVKNMDELLSHFTL
;
A
#
# COMPACT_ATOMS: atom_id res chain seq x y z
N GLN A 1 39.49 -51.24 -5.63
CA GLN A 1 39.12 -51.60 -4.24
C GLN A 1 37.86 -50.88 -3.85
N GLU A 2 36.91 -51.61 -3.36
CA GLU A 2 35.56 -51.14 -3.06
C GLU A 2 35.53 -50.12 -1.90
N GLY A 3 36.39 -50.33 -0.89
CA GLY A 3 36.47 -49.41 0.26
C GLY A 3 36.88 -47.99 -0.14
N THR A 4 37.86 -47.90 -1.04
CA THR A 4 38.35 -46.61 -1.56
C THR A 4 37.28 -45.93 -2.41
N LYS A 5 36.58 -46.69 -3.23
CA LYS A 5 35.49 -46.15 -4.07
C LYS A 5 34.34 -45.62 -3.27
N LEU A 6 33.99 -46.33 -2.18
CA LEU A 6 32.94 -45.88 -1.25
C LEU A 6 33.35 -44.61 -0.54
N ALA A 7 34.59 -44.55 -0.09
CA ALA A 7 35.12 -43.33 0.55
C ALA A 7 35.12 -42.15 -0.39
N ASP A 8 35.53 -42.36 -1.65
CA ASP A 8 35.53 -41.31 -2.67
C ASP A 8 34.10 -40.82 -2.98
N LYS A 9 33.15 -41.74 -3.08
CA LYS A 9 31.74 -41.39 -3.31
C LYS A 9 31.18 -40.61 -2.14
N ALA A 10 31.48 -41.02 -0.90
CA ALA A 10 31.05 -40.33 0.31
C ALA A 10 31.62 -38.92 0.37
N ALA A 11 32.92 -38.79 0.05
CA ALA A 11 33.57 -37.48 0.01
C ALA A 11 32.95 -36.56 -1.05
N ALA A 12 32.65 -37.11 -2.24
CA ALA A 12 31.98 -36.36 -3.30
C ALA A 12 30.56 -35.90 -2.89
N SER A 13 29.82 -36.80 -2.21
CA SER A 13 28.49 -36.50 -1.70
C SER A 13 28.53 -35.42 -0.65
N LEU A 14 29.48 -35.49 0.27
CA LEU A 14 29.69 -34.46 1.29
C LEU A 14 30.05 -33.12 0.69
N GLY A 15 30.88 -33.11 -0.35
CA GLY A 15 31.22 -31.90 -1.09
C GLY A 15 29.99 -31.26 -1.71
N LYS A 16 29.13 -32.05 -2.30
CA LYS A 16 27.86 -31.58 -2.87
C LYS A 16 26.95 -30.98 -1.79
N LEU A 17 26.88 -31.64 -0.64
CA LEU A 17 26.09 -31.16 0.51
C LEU A 17 26.59 -29.81 1.01
N VAL A 18 27.90 -29.65 1.12
CA VAL A 18 28.52 -28.38 1.55
C VAL A 18 28.18 -27.27 0.56
N ASN A 19 28.32 -27.55 -0.75
CA ASN A 19 27.99 -26.57 -1.79
C ASN A 19 26.51 -26.19 -1.76
N SER A 20 25.63 -27.17 -1.63
CA SER A 20 24.19 -26.93 -1.52
C SER A 20 23.85 -26.10 -0.30
N SER A 21 24.50 -26.37 0.83
CA SER A 21 24.32 -25.61 2.06
C SER A 21 24.73 -24.16 1.90
N ARG A 22 25.85 -23.91 1.19
CA ARG A 22 26.31 -22.55 0.88
C ARG A 22 25.32 -21.81 0.00
N GLU A 23 24.81 -22.47 -1.02
CA GLU A 23 23.78 -21.91 -1.93
C GLU A 23 22.52 -21.57 -1.15
N MET A 24 22.07 -22.48 -0.28
CA MET A 24 20.92 -22.26 0.59
C MET A 24 21.12 -21.05 1.49
N ASN A 25 22.29 -20.97 2.11
CA ASN A 25 22.61 -19.85 2.99
C ASN A 25 22.56 -18.52 2.23
N SER A 26 23.11 -18.50 1.02
CA SER A 26 23.09 -17.34 0.14
C SER A 26 21.65 -16.95 -0.20
N LYS A 27 20.80 -17.91 -0.52
CA LYS A 27 19.39 -17.71 -0.81
C LYS A 27 18.63 -17.15 0.40
N ILE A 28 18.92 -17.67 1.58
CA ILE A 28 18.31 -17.21 2.82
C ILE A 28 18.66 -15.73 3.05
N MET A 29 19.92 -15.35 2.80
CA MET A 29 20.34 -13.96 2.93
C MET A 29 19.63 -13.06 1.93
N GLU A 30 19.45 -13.51 0.69
CA GLU A 30 18.68 -12.79 -0.32
C GLU A 30 17.23 -12.59 0.13
N ILE A 31 16.61 -13.64 0.64
CA ILE A 31 15.24 -13.60 1.14
C ILE A 31 15.14 -12.60 2.30
N ALA A 32 16.10 -12.60 3.22
CA ALA A 32 16.13 -11.67 4.34
C ALA A 32 16.20 -10.22 3.85
N ASN A 33 17.03 -9.96 2.83
CA ASN A 33 17.16 -8.63 2.21
C ASN A 33 15.86 -8.19 1.55
N TYR A 34 15.23 -9.07 0.78
CA TYR A 34 13.96 -8.80 0.13
C TYR A 34 12.85 -8.57 1.15
N SER A 35 12.86 -9.33 2.24
CA SER A 35 11.89 -9.16 3.33
C SER A 35 12.01 -7.79 3.99
N THR A 36 13.23 -7.33 4.19
CA THR A 36 13.51 -5.99 4.74
C THR A 36 12.99 -4.90 3.79
N GLN A 37 13.26 -5.04 2.49
CA GLN A 37 12.77 -4.11 1.47
C GLN A 37 11.25 -4.12 1.41
N GLN A 38 10.66 -5.30 1.46
CA GLN A 38 9.20 -5.46 1.44
C GLN A 38 8.56 -4.81 2.67
N SER A 39 9.18 -4.97 3.82
CA SER A 39 8.71 -4.33 5.06
C SER A 39 8.72 -2.82 4.93
N GLY A 40 9.76 -2.26 4.32
CA GLY A 40 9.86 -0.83 4.02
C GLY A 40 8.75 -0.38 3.08
N SER A 41 8.48 -1.15 2.03
CA SER A 41 7.42 -0.86 1.06
C SER A 41 6.03 -0.90 1.71
N VAL A 42 5.79 -1.89 2.58
CA VAL A 42 4.53 -2.00 3.32
C VAL A 42 4.34 -0.77 4.22
N SER A 43 5.41 -0.32 4.88
CA SER A 43 5.38 0.87 5.71
C SER A 43 5.01 2.12 4.90
N GLU A 44 5.59 2.27 3.71
CA GLU A 44 5.27 3.36 2.79
C GLU A 44 3.82 3.32 2.34
N ILE A 45 3.31 2.12 2.04
CA ILE A 45 1.91 1.92 1.67
C ILE A 45 0.99 2.34 2.84
N ALA A 46 1.34 1.96 4.06
CA ALA A 46 0.58 2.34 5.25
C ALA A 46 0.50 3.85 5.41
N GLN A 47 1.62 4.55 5.19
CA GLN A 47 1.66 6.01 5.22
C GLN A 47 0.79 6.62 4.12
N GLY A 48 0.87 6.04 2.92
CA GLY A 48 0.03 6.47 1.80
C GLY A 48 -1.45 6.29 2.09
N LEU A 49 -1.83 5.21 2.73
CA LEU A 49 -3.22 4.95 3.13
C LEU A 49 -3.71 5.97 4.17
N GLU A 50 -2.86 6.35 5.11
CA GLU A 50 -3.19 7.42 6.07
C GLU A 50 -3.46 8.74 5.36
N GLN A 51 -2.63 9.08 4.38
CA GLN A 51 -2.82 10.29 3.58
C GLN A 51 -4.13 10.24 2.78
N ILE A 52 -4.44 9.10 2.17
CA ILE A 52 -5.69 8.91 1.43
C ILE A 52 -6.88 9.05 2.38
N SER A 53 -6.79 8.49 3.57
CA SER A 53 -7.84 8.60 4.59
C SER A 53 -8.10 10.07 4.94
N SER A 54 -7.04 10.86 5.12
CA SER A 54 -7.15 12.30 5.37
C SER A 54 -7.82 13.03 4.21
N VAL A 55 -7.44 12.70 2.97
CA VAL A 55 -8.03 13.29 1.76
C VAL A 55 -9.52 12.95 1.67
N VAL A 56 -9.88 11.70 1.97
CA VAL A 56 -11.28 11.26 1.95
C VAL A 56 -12.09 12.04 2.98
N GLN A 57 -11.57 12.23 4.19
CA GLN A 57 -12.23 13.01 5.24
C GLN A 57 -12.41 14.46 4.82
N ASN A 58 -11.37 15.07 4.24
CA ASN A 58 -11.43 16.44 3.73
C ASN A 58 -12.44 16.55 2.59
N ASN A 59 -12.48 15.57 1.69
CA ASN A 59 -13.42 15.54 0.58
C ASN A 59 -14.86 15.45 1.09
N SER A 60 -15.10 14.63 2.12
CA SER A 60 -16.41 14.50 2.74
C SER A 60 -16.86 15.83 3.36
N ALA A 61 -15.96 16.49 4.07
CA ALA A 61 -16.25 17.81 4.68
C ALA A 61 -16.55 18.84 3.59
N THR A 62 -15.77 18.85 2.52
CA THR A 62 -15.99 19.76 1.38
C THR A 62 -17.33 19.50 0.71
N ALA A 63 -17.70 18.22 0.55
CA ALA A 63 -18.99 17.83 -0.02
C ALA A 63 -20.15 18.32 0.85
N GLU A 64 -20.04 18.20 2.17
CA GLU A 64 -21.04 18.68 3.12
C GLU A 64 -21.16 20.20 3.04
N GLU A 65 -20.04 20.93 2.98
CA GLU A 65 -20.03 22.38 2.81
C GLU A 65 -20.68 22.78 1.49
N SER A 66 -20.34 22.07 0.41
CA SER A 66 -20.92 22.34 -0.92
C SER A 66 -22.43 22.15 -0.92
N ALA A 67 -22.91 21.08 -0.25
CA ALA A 67 -24.34 20.83 -0.12
C ALA A 67 -25.04 21.93 0.68
N ALA A 68 -24.43 22.35 1.79
CA ALA A 68 -24.96 23.44 2.61
C ALA A 68 -24.99 24.77 1.85
N THR A 69 -23.93 25.06 1.08
CA THR A 69 -23.84 26.26 0.25
C THR A 69 -24.91 26.23 -0.86
N SER A 70 -25.10 25.07 -1.49
CA SER A 70 -26.13 24.90 -2.52
C SER A 70 -27.53 25.14 -1.95
N ASN A 71 -27.81 24.65 -0.74
CA ASN A 71 -29.09 24.89 -0.08
C ASN A 71 -29.29 26.38 0.23
N ARG A 72 -28.27 27.06 0.68
CA ARG A 72 -28.32 28.51 0.93
C ARG A 72 -28.57 29.28 -0.35
N LEU A 73 -27.90 28.92 -1.44
CA LEU A 73 -28.11 29.52 -2.75
C LEU A 73 -29.54 29.33 -3.23
N PHE A 74 -30.07 28.14 -3.04
CA PHE A 74 -31.44 27.83 -3.40
C PHE A 74 -32.41 28.72 -2.62
N ASP A 75 -32.21 28.88 -1.32
CA ASP A 75 -33.02 29.78 -0.49
C ASP A 75 -32.91 31.21 -0.91
N GLN A 76 -31.71 31.67 -1.28
CA GLN A 76 -31.49 33.04 -1.79
C GLN A 76 -32.24 33.26 -3.11
N VAL A 77 -32.20 32.27 -4.01
CA VAL A 77 -32.91 32.34 -5.27
C VAL A 77 -34.42 32.44 -5.04
N LYS A 78 -34.94 31.66 -4.08
CA LYS A 78 -36.35 31.74 -3.68
C LYS A 78 -36.71 33.12 -3.16
N ASN A 79 -35.88 33.70 -2.31
CA ASN A 79 -36.08 35.02 -1.74
C ASN A 79 -36.08 36.10 -2.84
N MET A 80 -35.16 35.99 -3.79
CA MET A 80 -35.09 36.90 -4.93
C MET A 80 -36.32 36.80 -5.81
N ASP A 81 -36.82 35.59 -6.01
CA ASP A 81 -38.02 35.34 -6.80
C ASP A 81 -39.24 35.98 -6.15
N GLU A 82 -39.37 35.86 -4.83
CA GLU A 82 -40.43 36.52 -4.05
C GLU A 82 -40.35 38.04 -4.17
N LEU A 83 -39.16 38.61 -4.05
CA LEU A 83 -38.93 40.04 -4.18
C LEU A 83 -39.34 40.54 -5.58
N LEU A 84 -38.95 39.80 -6.63
CA LEU A 84 -39.33 40.10 -7.99
C LEU A 84 -40.83 40.04 -8.20
N SER A 85 -41.49 39.08 -7.59
CA SER A 85 -42.95 38.95 -7.60
C SER A 85 -43.62 40.20 -7.06
N HIS A 86 -43.09 40.76 -5.98
CA HIS A 86 -43.60 42.02 -5.41
C HIS A 86 -43.44 43.18 -6.33
N PHE A 87 -42.36 43.24 -7.10
CA PHE A 87 -42.09 44.32 -8.02
C PHE A 87 -42.90 44.24 -9.30
N THR A 88 -43.30 43.06 -9.72
CA THR A 88 -44.07 42.88 -10.97
C THR A 88 -45.56 43.10 -10.81
N LEU A 89 -46.01 43.26 -9.60
CA LEU A 89 -47.40 43.62 -9.33
C LEU A 89 -47.63 45.10 -9.49
#